data_0f9b1d46a2bc5e08a33bf2d75672629c
#
_entry.id   0f9b1d46a2bc5e08a33bf2d75672629c
#
_cell.length_a   1.000
_cell.length_b   1.000
_cell.length_c   1.000
_cell.angle_alpha   90.00
_cell.angle_beta   90.00
_cell.angle_gamma   90.00
#
_symmetry.space_group_name_H-M   'P 1'
#
loop_
_entity.id
_entity.type
_entity.pdbx_description
1 polymer ?
#
loop_
_entity_poly.entity_id
_entity_poly.type
_entity_poly.pdbx_seq_one_letter_code
_entity_poly.pdbx_strand_id
1 'polypeptide(L)' 'MSASLADLLLGAFALMLVIEGLLPFISPPKWRGVFERATQMSDGQIRFIGLSSMLAGLAMLAYFLA' A
#
# COMPACT_ATOMS: atom_id res chain seq x y z
N MET A 1 -23.60 11.24 -8.95
CA MET A 1 -22.60 11.96 -8.15
C MET A 1 -21.31 12.07 -8.96
N SER A 2 -20.83 13.27 -9.20
CA SER A 2 -19.60 13.46 -9.96
C SER A 2 -18.43 13.60 -9.00
N ALA A 3 -17.35 12.87 -9.27
CA ALA A 3 -16.13 12.96 -8.50
C ALA A 3 -15.28 14.12 -9.03
N SER A 4 -14.74 14.93 -8.12
CA SER A 4 -13.80 15.98 -8.50
C SER A 4 -12.46 15.35 -8.86
N LEU A 5 -11.56 16.16 -9.46
CA LEU A 5 -10.18 15.70 -9.71
C LEU A 5 -9.49 15.28 -8.41
N ALA A 6 -9.71 16.05 -7.34
CA ALA A 6 -9.12 15.71 -6.04
C ALA A 6 -9.64 14.36 -5.54
N ASP A 7 -10.93 14.08 -5.71
CA ASP A 7 -11.51 12.79 -5.32
C ASP A 7 -10.91 11.65 -6.13
N LEU A 8 -10.73 11.83 -7.43
CA LEU A 8 -10.13 10.82 -8.29
C LEU A 8 -8.67 10.55 -7.92
N LEU A 9 -7.93 11.61 -7.63
CA LEU A 9 -6.52 11.46 -7.22
C LEU A 9 -6.42 10.76 -5.87
N LEU A 10 -7.31 11.07 -4.94
CA LEU A 10 -7.33 10.42 -3.63
C LEU A 10 -7.64 8.93 -3.78
N GLY A 11 -8.64 8.59 -4.60
CA GLY A 11 -8.97 7.19 -4.86
C GLY A 11 -7.83 6.43 -5.53
N ALA A 12 -7.18 7.05 -6.51
CA ALA A 12 -6.03 6.46 -7.19
C ALA A 12 -4.86 6.24 -6.23
N PHE A 13 -4.59 7.20 -5.35
CA PHE A 13 -3.54 7.07 -4.34
C PHE A 13 -3.86 5.93 -3.37
N ALA A 14 -5.11 5.81 -2.95
CA ALA A 14 -5.53 4.74 -2.05
C ALA A 14 -5.33 3.37 -2.69
N LEU A 15 -5.70 3.22 -3.97
CA LEU A 15 -5.45 1.97 -4.70
C LEU A 15 -3.96 1.68 -4.82
N MET A 16 -3.15 2.71 -5.07
CA MET A 16 -1.71 2.56 -5.14
C MET A 16 -1.15 2.02 -3.83
N LEU A 17 -1.62 2.52 -2.69
CA LEU A 17 -1.19 2.02 -1.39
C LEU A 17 -1.52 0.56 -1.20
N VAL A 18 -2.70 0.13 -1.63
CA VAL A 18 -3.10 -1.29 -1.55
C VAL A 18 -2.18 -2.14 -2.40
N ILE A 19 -1.97 -1.74 -3.66
CA ILE A 19 -1.16 -2.50 -4.61
C ILE A 19 0.30 -2.56 -4.15
N GLU A 20 0.86 -1.43 -3.73
CA GLU A 20 2.25 -1.37 -3.28
C GLU A 20 2.46 -2.14 -1.97
N GLY A 21 1.43 -2.26 -1.16
CA GLY A 21 1.51 -3.04 0.08
C GLY A 21 1.47 -4.55 -0.15
N LEU A 22 0.91 -4.99 -1.28
CA LEU A 22 0.78 -6.42 -1.58
C LEU A 22 2.14 -7.11 -1.71
N LEU A 23 3.07 -6.52 -2.44
CA LEU A 23 4.36 -7.14 -2.69
C LEU A 23 5.15 -7.40 -1.40
N PRO A 24 5.37 -6.41 -0.52
CA PRO A 24 6.09 -6.69 0.73
C PRO A 24 5.31 -7.63 1.66
N PHE A 25 3.98 -7.65 1.59
CA PHE A 25 3.19 -8.54 2.41
C PHE A 25 3.28 -9.99 1.93
N ILE A 26 3.13 -10.21 0.62
CA ILE A 26 3.08 -11.56 0.05
C ILE A 26 4.49 -12.15 -0.08
N SER A 27 5.45 -11.36 -0.54
CA SER A 27 6.78 -11.85 -0.83
C SER A 27 7.87 -10.86 -0.38
N PRO A 28 8.16 -10.81 0.94
CA PRO A 28 9.19 -9.92 1.45
C PRO A 28 10.56 -10.09 0.77
N PRO A 29 11.02 -11.31 0.45
CA PRO A 29 12.31 -11.46 -0.21
C PRO A 29 12.38 -10.77 -1.58
N LYS A 30 11.31 -10.84 -2.38
CA LYS A 30 11.28 -10.17 -3.68
C LYS A 30 11.28 -8.65 -3.52
N TRP A 31 10.50 -8.16 -2.57
CA TRP A 31 10.45 -6.73 -2.28
C TRP A 31 11.81 -6.23 -1.80
N ARG A 32 12.48 -7.02 -0.96
CA ARG A 32 13.80 -6.70 -0.45
C ARG A 32 14.82 -6.60 -1.58
N GLY A 33 14.70 -7.46 -2.59
CA GLY A 33 15.59 -7.42 -3.75
C GLY A 33 15.42 -6.15 -4.57
N VAL A 34 14.23 -5.53 -4.54
CA VAL A 34 13.97 -4.26 -5.23
C VAL A 34 14.48 -3.07 -4.42
N PHE A 35 14.42 -3.15 -3.09
CA PHE A 35 14.79 -2.05 -2.19
C PHE A 35 15.93 -2.49 -1.29
N GLU A 36 17.15 -2.15 -1.68
CA GLU A 36 18.35 -2.56 -0.93
C GLU A 36 18.32 -2.14 0.53
N ARG A 37 17.74 -0.98 0.83
CA ARG A 37 17.66 -0.49 2.21
C ARG A 37 16.85 -1.39 3.11
N ALA A 38 15.94 -2.18 2.54
CA ALA A 38 15.10 -3.08 3.30
C ALA A 38 15.80 -4.39 3.65
N THR A 39 17.04 -4.61 3.18
CA THR A 39 17.75 -5.86 3.44
C THR A 39 18.03 -6.09 4.92
N GLN A 40 18.07 -5.02 5.72
CA GLN A 40 18.30 -5.11 7.15
C GLN A 40 17.03 -5.34 7.96
N MET A 41 15.88 -5.30 7.30
CA MET A 41 14.59 -5.51 7.96
C MET A 41 14.23 -6.98 7.93
N SER A 42 13.58 -7.44 9.01
CA SER A 42 13.06 -8.81 9.03
C SER A 42 11.86 -8.94 8.11
N ASP A 43 11.56 -10.18 7.71
CA ASP A 43 10.37 -10.44 6.88
C ASP A 43 9.09 -10.00 7.59
N GLY A 44 9.02 -10.18 8.91
CA GLY A 44 7.88 -9.72 9.69
C GLY A 44 7.71 -8.20 9.64
N GLN A 45 8.82 -7.46 9.71
CA GLN A 45 8.77 -6.00 9.60
C GLN A 45 8.31 -5.55 8.22
N ILE A 46 8.82 -6.21 7.16
CA ILE A 46 8.43 -5.90 5.79
C ILE A 46 6.95 -6.20 5.58
N ARG A 47 6.48 -7.33 6.10
CA ARG A 47 5.06 -7.69 6.03
C ARG A 47 4.18 -6.69 6.78
N PHE A 48 4.67 -6.22 7.92
CA PHE A 48 3.94 -5.21 8.69
C PHE A 48 3.80 -3.91 7.91
N ILE A 49 4.86 -3.49 7.23
CA ILE A 49 4.82 -2.30 6.38
C ILE A 49 3.79 -2.49 5.25
N GLY A 50 3.82 -3.64 4.58
CA GLY A 50 2.88 -3.95 3.51
C GLY A 50 1.44 -3.99 4.00
N LEU A 51 1.21 -4.64 5.14
CA LEU A 51 -0.11 -4.71 5.75
C LEU A 51 -0.61 -3.31 6.11
N SER A 52 0.25 -2.49 6.73
CA SER A 52 -0.12 -1.12 7.10
C SER A 52 -0.49 -0.29 5.87
N SER A 53 0.27 -0.43 4.78
CA SER A 53 -0.02 0.28 3.53
C SER A 53 -1.35 -0.15 2.94
N MET A 54 -1.63 -1.47 2.93
CA MET A 54 -2.89 -1.99 2.43
C MET A 54 -4.07 -1.48 3.27
N LEU A 55 -3.94 -1.52 4.60
CA LEU A 55 -5.01 -1.07 5.49
C LEU A 55 -5.25 0.43 5.33
N ALA A 56 -4.19 1.21 5.20
CA ALA A 56 -4.32 2.65 4.96
C ALA A 56 -5.04 2.92 3.64
N GLY A 57 -4.65 2.19 2.57
CA GLY A 57 -5.30 2.32 1.28
C GLY A 57 -6.76 1.92 1.32
N LEU A 58 -7.08 0.80 1.99
CA LEU A 58 -8.46 0.35 2.13
C LEU A 58 -9.31 1.34 2.93
N ALA A 59 -8.75 1.91 3.99
CA ALA A 59 -9.45 2.93 4.78
C ALA A 59 -9.73 4.17 3.94
N MET A 60 -8.78 4.60 3.12
CA MET A 60 -8.96 5.73 2.21
C MET A 60 -10.02 5.43 1.16
N LEU A 61 -10.02 4.21 0.61
CA LEU A 61 -11.04 3.79 -0.35
C LEU A 61 -12.42 3.75 0.28
N ALA A 62 -12.52 3.21 1.50
CA ALA A 62 -13.78 3.17 2.22
C ALA A 62 -14.34 4.57 2.44
N TYR A 63 -13.48 5.50 2.82
CA TYR A 63 -13.86 6.89 2.98
C TYR A 63 -14.32 7.50 1.65
N PHE A 64 -13.57 7.23 0.58
CA PHE A 64 -13.88 7.75 -0.76
C PHE A 64 -15.22 7.22 -1.28
N LEU A 65 -15.54 5.95 -1.00
CA LEU A 65 -16.76 5.30 -1.49
C LEU A 65 -17.97 5.51 -0.58
N ALA A 66 -17.76 6.01 0.62
CA ALA A 66 -18.84 6.19 1.61
C ALA A 66 -19.82 7.32 1.27
#